data_d1afded5f12789bfde8f7506b3efb5ee
#
_entry.id   d1afded5f12789bfde8f7506b3efb5ee
#
_cell.length_a   1.000
_cell.length_b   1.000
_cell.length_c   1.000
_cell.angle_alpha   90.00
_cell.angle_beta   90.00
_cell.angle_gamma   90.00
#
_symmetry.space_group_name_H-M   'P 1'
#
loop_
_entity.id
_entity.type
_entity.pdbx_description
1 polymer ?
#
loop_
_entity_poly.entity_id
_entity_poly.type
_entity_poly.pdbx_seq_one_letter_code
_entity_poly.pdbx_strand_id
1 'polypeptide(L)'
;MKEVFEYILSLFKSRIFPLILVFAILVGVLINRLFGLQIINGESYVKDLSSSIQKDMSVAATRGRIFDKNGVLLAYNDLAYAVRISDSGKYNNNAEKNEKLNASIDKTLDIIEAKGDTYSNDFPIVYEDGQYVFNIKDNELLRFLRDIYGKRSISELSDEERNVTAQELFRQLCEKYEVVVASDSSKNQATVLSSTVSFLKSQGYTVEAAGFSVDHALMIVNLRKLTEIGRAHV
;
A
#
# COMPACT_ATOMS: atom_id res chain seq x y z
N MET A 1 16.58 -12.12 65.31
CA MET A 1 15.14 -11.91 65.03
C MET A 1 14.57 -10.65 65.69
N LYS A 2 14.88 -10.34 66.93
CA LYS A 2 14.36 -9.10 67.58
C LYS A 2 14.86 -7.81 66.90
N GLU A 3 16.10 -7.72 66.52
CA GLU A 3 16.68 -6.51 65.83
C GLU A 3 16.04 -6.25 64.49
N VAL A 4 15.75 -7.30 63.72
CA VAL A 4 15.07 -7.15 62.39
C VAL A 4 13.61 -6.66 62.62
N PHE A 5 12.96 -7.13 63.68
CA PHE A 5 11.62 -6.72 63.99
C PHE A 5 11.52 -5.24 64.46
N GLU A 6 12.49 -4.81 65.28
CA GLU A 6 12.59 -3.40 65.70
C GLU A 6 12.93 -2.47 64.51
N TYR A 7 13.78 -2.93 63.56
CA TYR A 7 14.10 -2.19 62.36
C TYR A 7 12.84 -2.01 61.48
N ILE A 8 12.05 -3.06 61.30
CA ILE A 8 10.77 -3.01 60.58
C ILE A 8 9.79 -2.05 61.25
N LEU A 9 9.69 -2.10 62.58
CA LEU A 9 8.84 -1.20 63.35
C LEU A 9 9.27 0.28 63.23
N SER A 10 10.58 0.54 63.16
CA SER A 10 11.12 1.89 62.94
C SER A 10 10.78 2.46 61.56
N LEU A 11 10.73 1.59 60.55
CA LEU A 11 10.30 1.96 59.19
C LEU A 11 8.84 2.40 59.16
N PHE A 12 7.94 1.77 59.94
CA PHE A 12 6.54 2.15 60.06
C PHE A 12 6.35 3.54 60.70
N LYS A 13 7.28 3.98 61.56
CA LYS A 13 7.28 5.33 62.17
C LYS A 13 7.91 6.40 61.30
N SER A 14 8.55 6.01 60.18
CA SER A 14 9.17 6.95 59.24
C SER A 14 8.14 7.76 58.48
N ARG A 15 8.43 9.05 58.24
CA ARG A 15 7.59 9.94 57.39
C ARG A 15 7.53 9.45 55.92
N ILE A 16 8.44 8.57 55.53
CA ILE A 16 8.53 7.98 54.18
C ILE A 16 7.57 6.80 54.01
N PHE A 17 7.16 6.14 55.11
CA PHE A 17 6.27 4.99 55.07
C PHE A 17 4.97 5.20 54.31
N PRO A 18 4.18 6.30 54.54
CA PRO A 18 2.96 6.53 53.81
C PRO A 18 3.22 6.71 52.30
N LEU A 19 4.37 7.29 51.91
CA LEU A 19 4.75 7.45 50.53
C LEU A 19 5.01 6.08 49.84
N ILE A 20 5.75 5.20 50.55
CA ILE A 20 6.02 3.83 50.07
C ILE A 20 4.71 3.05 49.96
N LEU A 21 3.78 3.21 50.90
CA LEU A 21 2.48 2.55 50.86
C LEU A 21 1.66 2.98 49.67
N VAL A 22 1.58 4.28 49.41
CA VAL A 22 0.87 4.82 48.22
C VAL A 22 1.49 4.29 46.95
N PHE A 23 2.81 4.29 46.86
CA PHE A 23 3.53 3.76 45.67
C PHE A 23 3.27 2.25 45.48
N ALA A 24 3.31 1.47 46.56
CA ALA A 24 3.00 0.03 46.49
C ALA A 24 1.55 -0.25 46.04
N ILE A 25 0.58 0.56 46.48
CA ILE A 25 -0.80 0.47 46.00
C ILE A 25 -0.90 0.79 44.51
N LEU A 26 -0.24 1.85 44.05
CA LEU A 26 -0.21 2.22 42.62
C LEU A 26 0.40 1.11 41.78
N VAL A 27 1.53 0.55 42.19
CA VAL A 27 2.17 -0.58 41.49
C VAL A 27 1.23 -1.81 41.50
N GLY A 28 0.55 -2.10 42.59
CA GLY A 28 -0.43 -3.18 42.65
C GLY A 28 -1.60 -3.00 41.67
N VAL A 29 -2.10 -1.79 41.54
CA VAL A 29 -3.14 -1.45 40.55
C VAL A 29 -2.61 -1.62 39.10
N LEU A 30 -1.39 -1.19 38.83
CA LEU A 30 -0.76 -1.37 37.52
C LEU A 30 -0.55 -2.85 37.15
N ILE A 31 -0.06 -3.65 38.10
CA ILE A 31 0.11 -5.09 37.91
C ILE A 31 -1.24 -5.77 37.65
N ASN A 32 -2.25 -5.45 38.41
CA ASN A 32 -3.60 -5.99 38.23
C ASN A 32 -4.16 -5.62 36.86
N ARG A 33 -3.95 -4.37 36.40
CA ARG A 33 -4.38 -3.91 35.09
C ARG A 33 -3.63 -4.62 33.96
N LEU A 34 -2.31 -4.78 34.13
CA LEU A 34 -1.46 -5.49 33.16
C LEU A 34 -1.86 -6.96 33.04
N PHE A 35 -2.11 -7.62 34.18
CA PHE A 35 -2.59 -9.00 34.22
C PHE A 35 -3.93 -9.15 33.48
N GLY A 36 -4.87 -8.23 33.71
CA GLY A 36 -6.15 -8.21 33.01
C GLY A 36 -6.01 -8.03 31.50
N LEU A 37 -5.10 -7.18 31.06
CA LEU A 37 -4.87 -6.95 29.62
C LEU A 37 -4.13 -8.10 28.95
N GLN A 38 -3.10 -8.65 29.59
CA GLN A 38 -2.23 -9.65 28.94
C GLN A 38 -2.73 -11.08 29.11
N ILE A 39 -3.26 -11.43 30.27
CA ILE A 39 -3.64 -12.83 30.58
C ILE A 39 -5.13 -13.05 30.37
N ILE A 40 -5.99 -12.18 30.89
CA ILE A 40 -7.44 -12.39 30.78
C ILE A 40 -7.95 -12.06 29.38
N ASN A 41 -7.53 -10.93 28.82
CA ASN A 41 -8.01 -10.47 27.51
C ASN A 41 -7.01 -10.68 26.38
N GLY A 42 -5.81 -11.21 26.65
CA GLY A 42 -4.74 -11.39 25.66
C GLY A 42 -5.20 -12.22 24.47
N GLU A 43 -5.91 -13.30 24.70
CA GLU A 43 -6.43 -14.19 23.64
C GLU A 43 -7.47 -13.48 22.76
N SER A 44 -8.34 -12.65 23.34
CA SER A 44 -9.33 -11.89 22.57
C SER A 44 -8.67 -10.83 21.70
N TYR A 45 -7.63 -10.13 22.18
CA TYR A 45 -6.89 -9.16 21.39
C TYR A 45 -6.11 -9.82 20.23
N VAL A 46 -5.53 -11.00 20.46
CA VAL A 46 -4.87 -11.75 19.38
C VAL A 46 -5.89 -12.23 18.35
N LYS A 47 -7.07 -12.66 18.79
CA LYS A 47 -8.14 -13.09 17.89
C LYS A 47 -8.72 -11.93 17.09
N ASP A 48 -8.95 -10.79 17.71
CA ASP A 48 -9.42 -9.58 17.03
C ASP A 48 -8.39 -9.06 16.03
N LEU A 49 -7.09 -9.11 16.38
CA LEU A 49 -6.01 -8.76 15.46
C LEU A 49 -5.94 -9.74 14.29
N SER A 50 -6.04 -11.05 14.53
CA SER A 50 -6.00 -12.06 13.48
C SER A 50 -7.23 -11.98 12.56
N SER A 51 -8.42 -11.69 13.11
CA SER A 51 -9.64 -11.50 12.31
C SER A 51 -9.60 -10.21 11.48
N SER A 52 -8.92 -9.17 11.97
CA SER A 52 -8.71 -7.92 11.22
C SER A 52 -7.74 -8.07 10.04
N ILE A 53 -6.82 -9.05 10.13
CA ILE A 53 -5.83 -9.35 9.08
C ILE A 53 -6.36 -10.41 8.11
N GLN A 54 -7.27 -11.27 8.55
CA GLN A 54 -7.86 -12.34 7.76
C GLN A 54 -9.02 -11.77 6.93
N LYS A 55 -8.76 -11.51 5.66
CA LYS A 55 -9.79 -11.10 4.70
C LYS A 55 -10.37 -12.34 4.04
N ASP A 56 -11.61 -12.68 4.36
CA ASP A 56 -12.33 -13.74 3.68
C ASP A 56 -12.57 -13.33 2.22
N MET A 57 -11.98 -14.08 1.30
CA MET A 57 -12.13 -13.87 -0.11
C MET A 57 -13.12 -14.88 -0.66
N SER A 58 -14.33 -14.42 -1.00
CA SER A 58 -15.30 -15.25 -1.70
C SER A 58 -14.87 -15.42 -3.16
N VAL A 59 -14.52 -16.64 -3.54
CA VAL A 59 -14.25 -17.00 -4.93
C VAL A 59 -15.52 -17.57 -5.52
N ALA A 60 -16.06 -16.91 -6.55
CA ALA A 60 -17.24 -17.40 -7.25
C ALA A 60 -16.89 -18.72 -7.97
N ALA A 61 -17.74 -19.71 -7.81
CA ALA A 61 -17.61 -20.96 -8.54
C ALA A 61 -17.90 -20.76 -10.04
N THR A 62 -17.33 -21.62 -10.88
CA THR A 62 -17.63 -21.61 -12.30
C THR A 62 -19.11 -21.95 -12.54
N ARG A 63 -19.75 -21.29 -13.49
CA ARG A 63 -21.13 -21.60 -13.89
C ARG A 63 -21.17 -22.98 -14.54
N GLY A 64 -22.31 -23.69 -14.44
CA GLY A 64 -22.52 -24.97 -15.09
C GLY A 64 -22.60 -24.83 -16.61
N ARG A 65 -22.36 -25.92 -17.31
CA ARG A 65 -22.56 -26.05 -18.76
C ARG A 65 -24.06 -26.27 -19.04
N ILE A 66 -24.56 -25.74 -20.14
CA ILE A 66 -25.95 -25.94 -20.57
C ILE A 66 -25.93 -26.82 -21.81
N PHE A 67 -26.73 -27.85 -21.78
CA PHE A 67 -26.87 -28.80 -22.88
C PHE A 67 -28.33 -28.83 -23.37
N ASP A 68 -28.53 -29.17 -24.62
CA ASP A 68 -29.85 -29.46 -25.15
C ASP A 68 -30.33 -30.84 -24.72
N LYS A 69 -31.55 -31.21 -25.14
CA LYS A 69 -32.14 -32.55 -24.86
C LYS A 69 -31.37 -33.71 -25.51
N ASN A 70 -30.53 -33.44 -26.49
CA ASN A 70 -29.72 -34.45 -27.22
C ASN A 70 -28.29 -34.48 -26.70
N GLY A 71 -27.95 -33.70 -25.66
CA GLY A 71 -26.60 -33.62 -25.10
C GLY A 71 -25.66 -32.67 -25.84
N VAL A 72 -26.18 -31.87 -26.78
CA VAL A 72 -25.35 -30.87 -27.49
C VAL A 72 -25.08 -29.65 -26.58
N LEU A 73 -23.84 -29.26 -26.48
CA LEU A 73 -23.40 -28.14 -25.66
C LEU A 73 -23.91 -26.82 -26.24
N LEU A 74 -24.79 -26.13 -25.51
CA LEU A 74 -25.36 -24.85 -25.91
C LEU A 74 -24.61 -23.64 -25.34
N ALA A 75 -24.12 -23.76 -24.10
CA ALA A 75 -23.34 -22.74 -23.45
C ALA A 75 -22.31 -23.35 -22.49
N TYR A 76 -21.13 -22.80 -22.47
CA TYR A 76 -20.03 -23.18 -21.58
C TYR A 76 -19.28 -21.95 -21.09
N ASN A 77 -18.48 -22.14 -20.05
CA ASN A 77 -17.59 -21.08 -19.59
C ASN A 77 -16.27 -21.16 -20.31
N ASP A 78 -15.85 -20.05 -20.86
CA ASP A 78 -14.46 -19.87 -21.25
C ASP A 78 -13.66 -19.45 -20.03
N LEU A 79 -12.48 -20.03 -19.86
CA LEU A 79 -11.66 -19.80 -18.66
C LEU A 79 -10.84 -18.54 -18.88
N ALA A 80 -11.27 -17.45 -18.23
CA ALA A 80 -10.48 -16.22 -18.16
C ALA A 80 -9.72 -16.17 -16.82
N TYR A 81 -8.44 -15.91 -16.88
CA TYR A 81 -7.60 -15.71 -15.70
C TYR A 81 -7.44 -14.22 -15.43
N ALA A 82 -7.55 -13.84 -14.17
CA ALA A 82 -7.26 -12.48 -13.73
C ALA A 82 -6.17 -12.53 -12.64
N VAL A 83 -5.20 -11.65 -12.75
CA VAL A 83 -4.17 -11.47 -11.73
C VAL A 83 -4.64 -10.41 -10.75
N ARG A 84 -4.68 -10.74 -9.46
CA ARG A 84 -5.06 -9.81 -8.41
C ARG A 84 -3.86 -9.46 -7.55
N ILE A 85 -3.56 -8.19 -7.43
CA ILE A 85 -2.52 -7.67 -6.55
C ILE A 85 -3.16 -7.21 -5.24
N SER A 86 -2.62 -7.69 -4.12
CA SER A 86 -3.08 -7.31 -2.78
C SER A 86 -1.88 -6.88 -1.94
N ASP A 87 -2.02 -5.74 -1.28
CA ASP A 87 -1.04 -5.30 -0.29
C ASP A 87 -1.12 -6.18 0.96
N SER A 88 -0.01 -6.80 1.35
CA SER A 88 0.07 -7.67 2.54
C SER A 88 0.15 -6.87 3.84
N GLY A 89 0.44 -5.57 3.78
CA GLY A 89 0.59 -4.68 4.94
C GLY A 89 1.78 -4.98 5.86
N LYS A 90 2.68 -5.89 5.48
CA LYS A 90 3.83 -6.32 6.30
C LYS A 90 5.13 -5.72 5.79
N TYR A 91 5.34 -4.44 6.09
CA TYR A 91 6.54 -3.69 5.71
C TYR A 91 7.07 -2.91 6.90
N ASN A 92 8.38 -2.76 7.01
CA ASN A 92 9.02 -2.00 8.09
C ASN A 92 8.92 -0.48 7.84
N ASN A 93 8.89 -0.08 6.56
CA ASN A 93 8.79 1.31 6.14
C ASN A 93 8.18 1.44 4.73
N ASN A 94 7.90 2.68 4.31
CA ASN A 94 7.31 2.94 2.99
C ASN A 94 8.25 2.60 1.83
N ALA A 95 9.57 2.74 2.02
CA ALA A 95 10.54 2.40 1.00
C ALA A 95 10.54 0.89 0.70
N GLU A 96 10.57 0.05 1.74
CA GLU A 96 10.45 -1.41 1.60
C GLU A 96 9.12 -1.81 0.94
N LYS A 97 8.03 -1.12 1.31
CA LYS A 97 6.72 -1.32 0.68
C LYS A 97 6.77 -1.02 -0.81
N ASN A 98 7.33 0.13 -1.19
CA ASN A 98 7.43 0.56 -2.57
C ASN A 98 8.31 -0.40 -3.37
N GLU A 99 9.49 -0.74 -2.87
CA GLU A 99 10.42 -1.69 -3.50
C GLU A 99 9.75 -3.04 -3.78
N LYS A 100 9.17 -3.66 -2.75
CA LYS A 100 8.56 -4.99 -2.87
C LYS A 100 7.35 -5.02 -3.78
N LEU A 101 6.47 -4.03 -3.69
CA LEU A 101 5.28 -3.99 -4.53
C LEU A 101 5.64 -3.68 -5.99
N ASN A 102 6.51 -2.71 -6.23
CA ASN A 102 6.95 -2.36 -7.58
C ASN A 102 7.64 -3.55 -8.25
N ALA A 103 8.57 -4.22 -7.55
CA ALA A 103 9.24 -5.41 -8.08
C ALA A 103 8.28 -6.59 -8.33
N SER A 104 7.25 -6.76 -7.49
CA SER A 104 6.26 -7.81 -7.69
C SER A 104 5.36 -7.55 -8.90
N ILE A 105 4.98 -6.30 -9.10
CA ILE A 105 4.19 -5.88 -10.27
C ILE A 105 5.02 -6.07 -11.55
N ASP A 106 6.23 -5.55 -11.60
CA ASP A 106 7.15 -5.65 -12.72
C ASP A 106 7.37 -7.11 -13.14
N LYS A 107 7.73 -7.97 -12.19
CA LYS A 107 7.88 -9.41 -12.43
C LYS A 107 6.61 -10.08 -12.96
N THR A 108 5.44 -9.61 -12.53
CA THR A 108 4.17 -10.14 -13.02
C THR A 108 3.95 -9.74 -14.48
N LEU A 109 4.25 -8.51 -14.85
CA LEU A 109 4.19 -8.01 -16.23
C LEU A 109 5.17 -8.78 -17.13
N ASP A 110 6.41 -8.97 -16.68
CA ASP A 110 7.42 -9.79 -17.40
C ASP A 110 6.91 -11.20 -17.69
N ILE A 111 6.24 -11.84 -16.72
CA ILE A 111 5.71 -13.20 -16.89
C ILE A 111 4.57 -13.22 -17.92
N ILE A 112 3.69 -12.21 -17.90
CA ILE A 112 2.58 -12.09 -18.85
C ILE A 112 3.15 -11.93 -20.27
N GLU A 113 4.09 -11.01 -20.47
CA GLU A 113 4.74 -10.76 -21.76
C GLU A 113 5.53 -11.97 -22.26
N ALA A 114 6.29 -12.64 -21.38
CA ALA A 114 7.03 -13.84 -21.73
C ALA A 114 6.14 -15.00 -22.20
N LYS A 115 4.86 -15.02 -21.79
CA LYS A 115 3.87 -16.01 -22.23
C LYS A 115 3.13 -15.59 -23.52
N GLY A 116 3.39 -14.38 -24.02
CA GLY A 116 2.73 -13.84 -25.21
C GLY A 116 1.30 -13.32 -24.93
N ASP A 117 0.94 -13.18 -23.67
CA ASP A 117 -0.32 -12.57 -23.27
C ASP A 117 -0.20 -11.04 -23.26
N THR A 118 -1.34 -10.35 -23.29
CA THR A 118 -1.41 -8.90 -23.25
C THR A 118 -2.20 -8.43 -22.04
N TYR A 119 -1.87 -7.26 -21.54
CA TYR A 119 -2.61 -6.58 -20.48
C TYR A 119 -3.11 -5.22 -20.96
N SER A 120 -4.22 -4.77 -20.44
CA SER A 120 -4.75 -3.44 -20.71
C SER A 120 -4.38 -2.49 -19.57
N ASN A 121 -4.01 -1.28 -19.89
CA ASN A 121 -3.72 -0.23 -18.93
C ASN A 121 -4.72 0.92 -19.11
N ASP A 122 -5.67 1.03 -18.17
CA ASP A 122 -6.68 2.10 -18.18
C ASP A 122 -6.19 3.38 -17.48
N PHE A 123 -4.87 3.53 -17.33
CA PHE A 123 -4.29 4.71 -16.72
C PHE A 123 -4.48 5.94 -17.62
N PRO A 124 -5.01 7.05 -17.08
CA PRO A 124 -5.29 8.25 -17.85
C PRO A 124 -4.08 8.99 -18.41
N ILE A 125 -2.87 8.56 -18.09
CA ILE A 125 -1.64 9.07 -18.67
C ILE A 125 -1.08 7.99 -19.60
N VAL A 126 -0.81 8.35 -20.83
CA VAL A 126 -0.18 7.49 -21.85
C VAL A 126 1.11 8.15 -22.35
N TYR A 127 2.01 7.34 -22.90
CA TYR A 127 3.24 7.81 -23.52
C TYR A 127 3.12 7.70 -25.03
N GLU A 128 3.02 8.84 -25.71
CA GLU A 128 2.86 8.92 -27.16
C GLU A 128 3.83 9.97 -27.73
N ASP A 129 4.43 9.68 -28.86
CA ASP A 129 5.37 10.57 -29.59
C ASP A 129 6.49 11.16 -28.71
N GLY A 130 6.97 10.41 -27.72
CA GLY A 130 8.04 10.84 -26.85
C GLY A 130 7.60 11.75 -25.69
N GLN A 131 6.29 11.89 -25.45
CA GLN A 131 5.72 12.73 -24.40
C GLN A 131 4.63 12.00 -23.61
N TYR A 132 4.50 12.36 -22.33
CA TYR A 132 3.36 11.93 -21.52
C TYR A 132 2.17 12.85 -21.78
N VAL A 133 1.04 12.26 -22.16
CA VAL A 133 -0.20 12.99 -22.45
C VAL A 133 -1.38 12.38 -21.70
N PHE A 134 -2.40 13.19 -21.43
CA PHE A 134 -3.66 12.67 -20.91
C PHE A 134 -4.49 12.12 -22.08
N ASN A 135 -4.98 10.89 -21.93
CA ASN A 135 -5.92 10.29 -22.89
C ASN A 135 -7.41 10.60 -22.54
N ILE A 136 -7.65 11.31 -21.46
CA ILE A 136 -8.97 11.78 -21.00
C ILE A 136 -9.01 13.31 -20.98
N LYS A 137 -10.21 13.88 -21.06
CA LYS A 137 -10.41 15.35 -21.17
C LYS A 137 -11.53 15.84 -20.26
N ASP A 138 -11.61 17.14 -20.11
CA ASP A 138 -12.69 17.88 -19.46
C ASP A 138 -13.02 17.35 -18.05
N ASN A 139 -14.26 16.99 -17.81
CA ASN A 139 -14.75 16.54 -16.50
C ASN A 139 -14.14 15.21 -16.04
N GLU A 140 -13.72 14.35 -16.94
CA GLU A 140 -13.06 13.08 -16.59
C GLU A 140 -11.66 13.36 -16.05
N LEU A 141 -10.92 14.27 -16.69
CA LEU A 141 -9.62 14.71 -16.21
C LEU A 141 -9.74 15.36 -14.82
N LEU A 142 -10.71 16.25 -14.63
CA LEU A 142 -10.90 16.87 -13.32
C LEU A 142 -11.28 15.88 -12.21
N ARG A 143 -12.06 14.85 -12.51
CA ARG A 143 -12.35 13.75 -11.57
C ARG A 143 -11.10 12.94 -11.25
N PHE A 144 -10.32 12.63 -12.26
CA PHE A 144 -9.04 11.92 -12.07
C PHE A 144 -8.09 12.72 -11.19
N LEU A 145 -7.90 14.01 -11.45
CA LEU A 145 -7.06 14.90 -10.64
C LEU A 145 -7.58 15.02 -9.20
N ARG A 146 -8.90 15.17 -9.01
CA ARG A 146 -9.52 15.14 -7.68
C ARG A 146 -9.14 13.88 -6.92
N ASP A 147 -9.23 12.72 -7.56
CA ASP A 147 -8.93 11.41 -6.94
C ASP A 147 -7.43 11.22 -6.67
N ILE A 148 -6.56 11.80 -7.51
CA ILE A 148 -5.10 11.81 -7.28
C ILE A 148 -4.74 12.65 -6.06
N TYR A 149 -5.30 13.87 -5.96
CA TYR A 149 -5.01 14.80 -4.87
C TYR A 149 -5.84 14.54 -3.60
N GLY A 150 -6.70 13.50 -3.62
CA GLY A 150 -7.50 13.10 -2.45
C GLY A 150 -8.54 14.14 -2.02
N LYS A 151 -9.02 14.97 -2.96
CA LYS A 151 -10.05 15.98 -2.70
C LYS A 151 -11.44 15.36 -2.69
N ARG A 152 -12.36 15.94 -1.94
CA ARG A 152 -13.77 15.49 -1.89
C ARG A 152 -14.57 15.96 -3.09
N SER A 153 -14.25 17.14 -3.62
CA SER A 153 -14.95 17.76 -4.74
C SER A 153 -13.97 18.36 -5.75
N ILE A 154 -14.38 18.44 -7.01
CA ILE A 154 -13.65 19.13 -8.07
C ILE A 154 -13.43 20.63 -7.74
N SER A 155 -14.35 21.24 -6.99
CA SER A 155 -14.21 22.64 -6.57
C SER A 155 -13.07 22.91 -5.58
N GLU A 156 -12.58 21.86 -4.90
CA GLU A 156 -11.46 21.95 -3.96
C GLU A 156 -10.09 21.88 -4.65
N LEU A 157 -10.04 21.58 -5.94
CA LEU A 157 -8.80 21.62 -6.72
C LEU A 157 -8.32 23.07 -6.90
N SER A 158 -7.06 23.33 -6.58
CA SER A 158 -6.41 24.60 -6.87
C SER A 158 -6.22 24.80 -8.38
N ASP A 159 -5.94 26.04 -8.80
CA ASP A 159 -5.69 26.33 -10.21
C ASP A 159 -4.42 25.62 -10.72
N GLU A 160 -3.41 25.46 -9.86
CA GLU A 160 -2.19 24.71 -10.17
C GLU A 160 -2.49 23.21 -10.37
N GLU A 161 -3.30 22.61 -9.49
CA GLU A 161 -3.71 21.20 -9.57
C GLU A 161 -4.59 20.93 -10.80
N ARG A 162 -5.38 21.91 -11.26
CA ARG A 162 -6.23 21.80 -12.47
C ARG A 162 -5.44 21.86 -13.78
N ASN A 163 -4.36 22.65 -13.78
CA ASN A 163 -3.56 22.90 -14.97
C ASN A 163 -2.26 22.08 -15.02
N VAL A 164 -2.12 21.07 -14.15
CA VAL A 164 -0.95 20.20 -14.13
C VAL A 164 -0.81 19.45 -15.46
N THR A 165 0.40 19.37 -15.99
CA THR A 165 0.68 18.57 -17.18
C THR A 165 0.77 17.08 -16.86
N ALA A 166 0.48 16.21 -17.85
CA ALA A 166 0.61 14.76 -17.67
C ALA A 166 2.03 14.36 -17.25
N GLN A 167 3.04 15.00 -17.81
CA GLN A 167 4.44 14.76 -17.46
C GLN A 167 4.74 15.11 -16.01
N GLU A 168 4.30 16.28 -15.55
CA GLU A 168 4.54 16.72 -14.18
C GLU A 168 3.79 15.85 -13.18
N LEU A 169 2.54 15.50 -13.48
CA LEU A 169 1.75 14.60 -12.63
C LEU A 169 2.37 13.21 -12.54
N PHE A 170 2.81 12.65 -13.69
CA PHE A 170 3.48 11.36 -13.71
C PHE A 170 4.79 11.38 -12.92
N ARG A 171 5.57 12.45 -13.04
CA ARG A 171 6.79 12.66 -12.24
C ARG A 171 6.49 12.64 -10.73
N GLN A 172 5.46 13.38 -10.28
CA GLN A 172 5.05 13.41 -8.87
C GLN A 172 4.62 12.01 -8.38
N LEU A 173 3.92 11.26 -9.20
CA LEU A 173 3.51 9.90 -8.87
C LEU A 173 4.71 8.93 -8.83
N CYS A 174 5.64 9.06 -9.75
CA CYS A 174 6.90 8.30 -9.72
C CYS A 174 7.71 8.59 -8.45
N GLU A 175 7.82 9.85 -8.04
CA GLU A 175 8.46 10.21 -6.78
C GLU A 175 7.73 9.63 -5.57
N LYS A 176 6.41 9.71 -5.54
CA LYS A 176 5.58 9.18 -4.46
C LYS A 176 5.74 7.67 -4.29
N TYR A 177 5.76 6.92 -5.39
CA TYR A 177 5.86 5.46 -5.37
C TYR A 177 7.28 4.92 -5.55
N GLU A 178 8.27 5.80 -5.65
CA GLU A 178 9.68 5.45 -5.86
C GLU A 178 9.88 4.59 -7.14
N VAL A 179 9.18 4.96 -8.21
CA VAL A 179 9.27 4.31 -9.52
C VAL A 179 10.33 5.01 -10.36
N VAL A 180 11.36 4.28 -10.76
CA VAL A 180 12.44 4.80 -11.62
C VAL A 180 12.24 4.29 -13.04
N VAL A 181 12.05 5.19 -13.98
CA VAL A 181 11.89 4.86 -15.40
C VAL A 181 13.25 4.71 -16.06
N ALA A 182 13.48 3.61 -16.77
CA ALA A 182 14.72 3.40 -17.53
C ALA A 182 14.84 4.44 -18.65
N SER A 183 16.02 5.01 -18.84
CA SER A 183 16.25 5.95 -19.94
C SER A 183 16.32 5.18 -21.26
N ASP A 184 15.26 5.22 -22.03
CA ASP A 184 15.36 5.06 -23.46
C ASP A 184 15.63 6.43 -24.08
N SER A 185 16.36 6.50 -25.19
CA SER A 185 17.08 7.64 -25.75
C SER A 185 16.32 8.96 -25.99
N SER A 186 15.15 9.18 -25.37
CA SER A 186 14.37 10.40 -25.52
C SER A 186 14.64 11.41 -24.40
N LYS A 187 14.89 12.67 -24.77
CA LYS A 187 15.27 13.77 -23.86
C LYS A 187 14.27 13.98 -22.71
N ASN A 188 12.98 13.73 -22.92
CA ASN A 188 11.93 13.95 -21.93
C ASN A 188 11.94 12.88 -20.82
N GLN A 189 12.25 11.65 -21.19
CA GLN A 189 12.36 10.51 -20.27
C GLN A 189 13.58 10.62 -19.36
N ALA A 190 14.72 11.09 -19.94
CA ALA A 190 15.93 11.35 -19.17
C ALA A 190 15.72 12.41 -18.06
N THR A 191 14.83 13.38 -18.29
CA THR A 191 14.52 14.43 -17.29
C THR A 191 13.73 13.85 -16.10
N VAL A 192 12.71 13.02 -16.38
CA VAL A 192 11.93 12.36 -15.31
C VAL A 192 12.82 11.41 -14.51
N LEU A 193 13.61 10.59 -15.20
CA LEU A 193 14.55 9.67 -14.55
C LEU A 193 15.57 10.43 -13.69
N SER A 194 16.19 11.48 -14.20
CA SER A 194 17.24 12.21 -13.47
C SER A 194 16.71 12.90 -12.22
N SER A 195 15.50 13.47 -12.26
CA SER A 195 14.88 14.11 -11.09
C SER A 195 14.50 13.07 -10.04
N THR A 196 13.92 11.94 -10.44
CA THR A 196 13.53 10.86 -9.53
C THR A 196 14.75 10.20 -8.89
N VAL A 197 15.78 9.89 -9.68
CA VAL A 197 17.05 9.34 -9.17
C VAL A 197 17.73 10.31 -8.21
N SER A 198 17.74 11.62 -8.51
CA SER A 198 18.32 12.63 -7.63
C SER A 198 17.55 12.73 -6.31
N PHE A 199 16.22 12.66 -6.36
CA PHE A 199 15.36 12.63 -5.18
C PHE A 199 15.63 11.39 -4.32
N LEU A 200 15.62 10.19 -4.90
CA LEU A 200 15.89 8.94 -4.19
C LEU A 200 17.29 8.89 -3.58
N LYS A 201 18.31 9.36 -4.31
CA LYS A 201 19.67 9.50 -3.78
C LYS A 201 19.75 10.48 -2.61
N SER A 202 18.99 11.57 -2.64
CA SER A 202 18.92 12.53 -1.54
C SER A 202 18.31 11.95 -0.26
N GLN A 203 17.46 10.92 -0.41
CA GLN A 203 16.88 10.14 0.69
C GLN A 203 17.77 8.98 1.17
N GLY A 204 18.96 8.82 0.60
CA GLY A 204 19.93 7.80 1.00
C GLY A 204 19.75 6.42 0.35
N TYR A 205 18.93 6.31 -0.70
CA TYR A 205 18.76 5.06 -1.43
C TYR A 205 19.88 4.84 -2.45
N THR A 206 20.36 3.61 -2.54
CA THR A 206 21.23 3.16 -3.64
C THR A 206 20.33 2.81 -4.82
N VAL A 207 20.25 3.71 -5.79
CA VAL A 207 19.51 3.48 -7.03
C VAL A 207 20.48 2.90 -8.05
N GLU A 208 20.35 1.61 -8.37
CA GLU A 208 20.99 1.01 -9.54
C GLU A 208 20.29 1.49 -10.82
N ALA A 209 21.05 1.60 -11.91
CA ALA A 209 20.61 2.26 -13.14
C ALA A 209 19.55 1.47 -13.96
N ALA A 210 19.10 0.32 -13.47
CA ALA A 210 18.06 -0.48 -14.11
C ALA A 210 16.67 0.03 -13.65
N GLY A 211 16.12 1.00 -14.36
CA GLY A 211 14.73 1.43 -14.17
C GLY A 211 13.76 0.54 -14.92
N PHE A 212 12.47 0.71 -14.62
CA PHE A 212 11.38 0.04 -15.33
C PHE A 212 11.20 0.59 -16.74
N SER A 213 10.69 -0.21 -17.67
CA SER A 213 10.25 0.29 -18.98
C SER A 213 9.14 1.33 -18.79
N VAL A 214 8.90 2.18 -19.79
CA VAL A 214 7.85 3.21 -19.69
C VAL A 214 6.49 2.58 -19.44
N ASP A 215 6.16 1.51 -20.17
CA ASP A 215 4.88 0.81 -20.06
C ASP A 215 4.71 0.16 -18.67
N HIS A 216 5.76 -0.50 -18.17
CA HIS A 216 5.77 -1.04 -16.83
C HIS A 216 5.64 0.05 -15.77
N ALA A 217 6.35 1.17 -15.91
CA ALA A 217 6.27 2.28 -14.98
C ALA A 217 4.85 2.89 -14.93
N LEU A 218 4.20 3.07 -16.08
CA LEU A 218 2.81 3.53 -16.15
C LEU A 218 1.85 2.54 -15.47
N MET A 219 2.03 1.23 -15.70
CA MET A 219 1.22 0.20 -15.08
C MET A 219 1.47 0.10 -13.57
N ILE A 220 2.72 0.18 -13.12
CA ILE A 220 3.07 0.18 -11.70
C ILE A 220 2.39 1.36 -11.00
N VAL A 221 2.50 2.57 -11.54
CA VAL A 221 1.89 3.77 -10.97
C VAL A 221 0.36 3.63 -10.91
N ASN A 222 -0.27 3.11 -11.96
CA ASN A 222 -1.70 2.86 -12.00
C ASN A 222 -2.15 1.87 -10.90
N LEU A 223 -1.52 0.70 -10.83
CA LEU A 223 -1.84 -0.33 -9.85
C LEU A 223 -1.57 0.11 -8.42
N ARG A 224 -0.49 0.86 -8.20
CA ARG A 224 -0.17 1.45 -6.89
C ARG A 224 -1.25 2.44 -6.45
N LYS A 225 -1.69 3.31 -7.34
CA LYS A 225 -2.80 4.23 -7.09
C LYS A 225 -4.08 3.45 -6.75
N LEU A 226 -4.43 2.43 -7.53
CA LEU A 226 -5.63 1.62 -7.29
C LEU A 226 -5.57 0.87 -5.96
N THR A 227 -4.39 0.39 -5.53
CA THR A 227 -4.22 -0.27 -4.23
C THR A 227 -4.43 0.69 -3.06
N GLU A 228 -4.01 1.95 -3.18
CA GLU A 228 -4.28 2.98 -2.15
C GLU A 228 -5.77 3.30 -2.02
N ILE A 229 -6.50 3.35 -3.13
CA ILE A 229 -7.94 3.65 -3.14
C ILE A 229 -8.78 2.42 -2.74
N GLY A 230 -8.16 1.26 -2.55
CA GLY A 230 -8.85 0.01 -2.21
C GLY A 230 -9.67 -0.60 -3.36
N ARG A 231 -9.39 -0.20 -4.61
CA ARG A 231 -10.09 -0.63 -5.82
C ARG A 231 -9.20 -1.44 -6.78
N ALA A 232 -8.10 -2.02 -6.32
CA ALA A 232 -7.24 -2.83 -7.18
C ALA A 232 -7.97 -4.11 -7.65
N HIS A 233 -8.74 -3.94 -8.71
CA HIS A 233 -9.25 -5.02 -9.54
C HIS A 233 -8.67 -4.83 -10.95
N VAL A 234 -7.79 -5.70 -11.34
CA VAL A 234 -7.34 -5.89 -12.72
C VAL A 234 -8.00 -7.14 -13.26
#